data_3b1dd53a5ada609679e4d0b922260949
#
_entry.id   3b1dd53a5ada609679e4d0b922260949
#
_cell.length_a   1.000
_cell.length_b   1.000
_cell.length_c   1.000
_cell.angle_alpha   90.00
_cell.angle_beta   90.00
_cell.angle_gamma   90.00
#
_symmetry.space_group_name_H-M   'P 1'
#
loop_
_entity.id
_entity.type
_entity.pdbx_description
1 polymer ?
#
loop_
_entity_poly.entity_id
_entity_poly.type
_entity_poly.pdbx_seq_one_letter_code
_entity_poly.pdbx_strand_id
1 'polypeptide(L)' 'MATGTVKWFNPSKGFGFIEPEDGSSDAFVHISAVERAGLTTLNEGQKVTYELQPGQNGKSSAENLSLVE' A
#
# COMPACT_ATOMS: atom_id res chain seq x y z
N MET A 1 -3.33 -8.34 9.86
CA MET A 1 -3.13 -7.71 8.55
C MET A 1 -4.27 -6.76 8.27
N ALA A 2 -3.96 -5.65 7.64
CA ALA A 2 -4.99 -4.67 7.28
C ALA A 2 -5.43 -4.90 5.85
N THR A 3 -6.63 -4.45 5.51
CA THR A 3 -7.15 -4.47 4.15
C THR A 3 -7.48 -3.04 3.76
N GLY A 4 -7.16 -2.68 2.54
CA GLY A 4 -7.47 -1.34 2.05
C GLY A 4 -7.61 -1.31 0.55
N THR A 5 -7.90 -0.12 0.04
CA THR A 5 -8.07 0.12 -1.39
C THR A 5 -7.00 1.10 -1.86
N VAL A 6 -6.35 0.78 -2.96
CA VAL A 6 -5.32 1.67 -3.52
C VAL A 6 -5.99 2.96 -3.99
N LYS A 7 -5.56 4.09 -3.42
CA LYS A 7 -6.04 5.39 -3.86
C LYS A 7 -5.39 5.78 -5.17
N TRP A 8 -4.09 5.65 -5.22
CA TRP A 8 -3.30 5.87 -6.43
C TRP A 8 -1.91 5.32 -6.23
N PHE A 9 -1.25 5.02 -7.31
CA PHE A 9 0.13 4.56 -7.27
C PHE A 9 0.84 5.07 -8.51
N ASN A 10 2.02 5.65 -8.32
CA ASN A 10 2.82 6.18 -9.42
C ASN A 10 4.14 5.41 -9.51
N PRO A 11 4.24 4.44 -10.42
CA PRO A 11 5.47 3.65 -10.54
C PRO A 11 6.68 4.47 -10.98
N SER A 12 6.46 5.56 -11.69
CA SER A 12 7.56 6.45 -12.09
C SER A 12 8.18 7.16 -10.90
N LYS A 13 7.35 7.57 -9.95
CA LYS A 13 7.84 8.19 -8.71
C LYS A 13 8.21 7.14 -7.67
N GLY A 14 7.66 5.95 -7.78
CA GLY A 14 7.98 4.83 -6.92
C GLY A 14 7.22 4.79 -5.61
N PHE A 15 6.03 5.38 -5.54
CA PHE A 15 5.23 5.33 -4.33
C PHE A 15 3.74 5.57 -4.62
N GLY A 16 2.91 5.28 -3.63
CA GLY A 16 1.49 5.50 -3.70
C GLY A 16 0.87 5.44 -2.32
N PHE A 17 -0.46 5.45 -2.26
CA PHE A 17 -1.20 5.43 -1.01
C PHE A 17 -2.35 4.43 -1.08
N ILE A 18 -2.61 3.81 0.07
CA ILE A 18 -3.71 2.88 0.25
C ILE A 18 -4.64 3.45 1.30
N GLU A 19 -5.93 3.47 1.01
CA GLU A 19 -6.94 3.90 1.96
C GLU A 19 -7.41 2.70 2.75
N PRO A 20 -7.12 2.63 4.07
CA PRO A 20 -7.57 1.51 4.89
C PRO A 20 -9.09 1.42 4.97
N GLU A 21 -9.62 0.19 5.00
CA GLU A 21 -11.07 -0.01 5.08
C GLU A 21 -11.68 0.50 6.38
N ASP A 22 -10.88 0.55 7.44
CA ASP A 22 -11.37 0.99 8.75
C ASP A 22 -11.44 2.52 8.89
N GLY A 23 -11.13 3.26 7.82
CA GLY A 23 -11.17 4.71 7.84
C GLY A 23 -9.97 5.39 8.48
N SER A 24 -8.92 4.64 8.77
CA SER A 24 -7.67 5.19 9.31
C SER A 24 -6.98 6.07 8.28
N SER A 25 -5.90 6.73 8.70
CA SER A 25 -5.08 7.53 7.79
C SER A 25 -4.50 6.66 6.69
N ASP A 26 -4.31 7.26 5.50
CA ASP A 26 -3.78 6.55 4.36
C ASP A 26 -2.42 5.92 4.68
N ALA A 27 -2.22 4.71 4.19
CA ALA A 27 -0.96 4.00 4.33
C ALA A 27 -0.07 4.30 3.13
N PHE A 28 1.18 4.65 3.38
CA PHE A 28 2.16 4.88 2.32
C PHE A 28 2.67 3.54 1.81
N VAL A 29 2.80 3.41 0.49
CA VAL A 29 3.38 2.21 -0.12
C VAL A 29 4.51 2.62 -1.06
N HIS A 30 5.68 2.02 -0.86
CA HIS A 30 6.84 2.26 -1.71
C HIS A 30 6.95 1.15 -2.75
N ILE A 31 7.52 1.46 -3.90
CA ILE A 31 7.64 0.48 -4.99
C ILE A 31 8.42 -0.76 -4.57
N SER A 32 9.36 -0.63 -3.63
CA SER A 32 10.11 -1.78 -3.14
C SER A 32 9.18 -2.80 -2.47
N ALA A 33 8.14 -2.35 -1.76
CA ALA A 33 7.16 -3.24 -1.16
C ALA A 33 6.32 -3.93 -2.22
N VAL A 34 5.99 -3.22 -3.29
CA VAL A 34 5.25 -3.78 -4.43
C VAL A 34 6.09 -4.87 -5.11
N GLU A 35 7.36 -4.61 -5.33
CA GLU A 35 8.27 -5.57 -5.96
C GLU A 35 8.48 -6.81 -5.09
N ARG A 36 8.59 -6.62 -3.77
CA ARG A 36 8.72 -7.75 -2.84
C ARG A 36 7.50 -8.65 -2.85
N ALA A 37 6.34 -8.10 -3.16
CA ALA A 37 5.12 -8.88 -3.27
C ALA A 37 4.99 -9.58 -4.62
N GLY A 38 5.95 -9.40 -5.52
CA GLY A 38 5.92 -9.99 -6.85
C GLY A 38 5.08 -9.20 -7.84
N LEU A 39 4.79 -7.95 -7.51
CA LEU A 39 3.96 -7.08 -8.35
C LEU A 39 4.84 -6.04 -9.04
N THR A 40 4.35 -5.47 -10.13
CA THR A 40 5.06 -4.41 -10.84
C THR A 40 4.46 -3.05 -10.57
N THR A 41 3.17 -3.01 -10.28
CA THR A 41 2.45 -1.78 -10.00
C THR A 41 1.16 -2.11 -9.25
N LEU A 42 0.49 -1.07 -8.75
CA LEU A 42 -0.83 -1.20 -8.15
C LEU A 42 -1.80 -0.36 -8.96
N ASN A 43 -3.00 -0.87 -9.14
CA ASN A 43 -4.04 -0.17 -9.87
C ASN A 43 -4.94 0.60 -8.91
N GLU A 44 -5.35 1.79 -9.32
CA GLU A 44 -6.28 2.61 -8.55
C GLU A 44 -7.59 1.84 -8.34
N GLY A 45 -8.05 1.83 -7.10
CA GLY A 45 -9.28 1.13 -6.73
C GLY A 45 -9.10 -0.35 -6.43
N GLN A 46 -7.88 -0.86 -6.55
CA GLN A 46 -7.60 -2.26 -6.27
C GLN A 46 -7.56 -2.54 -4.78
N LYS A 47 -8.16 -3.65 -4.35
CA LYS A 47 -8.09 -4.06 -2.93
C LYS A 47 -6.84 -4.87 -2.67
N VAL A 48 -6.20 -4.56 -1.55
CA VAL A 48 -4.99 -5.25 -1.14
C VAL A 48 -5.02 -5.50 0.36
N THR A 49 -4.34 -6.57 0.80
CA THR A 49 -4.03 -6.77 2.21
C THR A 49 -2.57 -6.42 2.42
N TYR A 50 -2.25 -5.95 3.60
CA TYR A 50 -0.89 -5.51 3.90
C TYR A 50 -0.67 -5.46 5.39
N GLU A 51 0.59 -5.35 5.80
CA GLU A 51 0.97 -5.11 7.17
C GLU A 51 1.41 -3.67 7.31
N LEU A 52 0.90 -3.00 8.33
CA LEU A 52 1.32 -1.63 8.63
C LEU A 52 2.59 -1.66 9.46
N GLN A 53 3.60 -0.95 8.98
CA GLN A 53 4.86 -0.78 9.70
C GLN A 53 4.96 0.68 10.12
N PRO A 54 5.22 0.94 11.40
CA PRO A 54 5.41 2.33 11.82
C PRO A 54 6.61 2.93 11.11
N GLY A 55 6.37 4.03 10.44
CA GLY A 55 7.43 4.74 9.73
C GLY A 55 7.94 5.91 10.56
N GLN A 56 8.91 6.62 10.01
CA GLN A 56 9.40 7.84 10.62
C GLN A 56 8.35 8.93 10.50
N ASN A 57 8.35 9.85 11.46
CA ASN A 57 7.44 11.00 11.48
C ASN A 57 5.97 10.61 11.59
N GLY A 58 5.68 9.49 12.25
CA GLY A 58 4.31 9.06 12.50
C GLY A 58 3.56 8.53 11.29
N LYS A 59 4.24 8.34 10.16
CA LYS A 59 3.62 7.78 8.97
C LYS A 59 3.78 6.27 8.97
N SER A 60 2.71 5.58 8.57
CA SER A 60 2.75 4.12 8.46
C SER A 60 2.99 3.75 7.00
N SER A 61 3.80 2.71 6.79
CA SER A 61 4.04 2.19 5.45
C SER A 61 3.44 0.79 5.34
N ALA A 62 2.96 0.46 4.15
CA ALA A 62 2.38 -0.84 3.86
C ALA A 62 3.49 -1.78 3.39
N GLU A 63 3.52 -2.97 4.00
CA GLU A 63 4.48 -4.02 3.66
C GLU A 63 3.75 -5.33 3.48
N ASN A 64 4.41 -6.33 2.90
CA ASN A 64 3.84 -7.66 2.67
C ASN A 64 2.49 -7.57 1.96
N LEU A 65 2.48 -6.87 0.84
CA LEU A 65 1.26 -6.66 0.07
C LEU A 65 0.79 -7.95 -0.58
N SER A 66 -0.54 -8.14 -0.59
CA SER A 66 -1.18 -9.22 -1.33
C SER A 66 -2.44 -8.68 -1.97
N LEU A 67 -2.71 -9.11 -3.19
CA LEU A 67 -3.94 -8.71 -3.86
C LEU A 67 -5.13 -9.48 -3.31
N VAL A 68 -6.24 -8.80 -3.11
CA VAL A 68 -7.49 -9.43 -2.72
C VAL A 68 -8.27 -9.67 -4.01
N GLU A 69 -8.61 -10.92 -4.24
CA GLU A 69 -9.41 -11.31 -5.40
C GLU A 69 -10.89 -11.32 -5.09
#